data_2432814ab4c8c0e73d7de93ca34b588b
#
_entry.id   2432814ab4c8c0e73d7de93ca34b588b
#
_cell.length_a   1.000
_cell.length_b   1.000
_cell.length_c   1.000
_cell.angle_alpha   90.00
_cell.angle_beta   90.00
_cell.angle_gamma   90.00
#
_symmetry.space_group_name_H-M   'P 1'
#
loop_
_entity.id
_entity.type
_entity.pdbx_description
1 polymer ?
#
loop_
_entity_poly.entity_id
_entity_poly.type
_entity_poly.pdbx_seq_one_letter_code
_entity_poly.pdbx_strand_id
1 'polypeptide(L)'
;MANLIGTDSNDFILGTPQSDRIRGLDGDDTLLGAGGDDTLDGDAGNDQLLGGEGADSLFGGEGNDELIGNQGRDFASGGNGDDSIRGGLGNDILDGNDGIDSLLGDAGDDLVSGNAGSDVIAGGTGNDTLTGGDGDDSVFGNADDDFLYGNFGNDSLNGGLGRDQLFGGDGNDYLTASEGDDTLYGNAGNDSLLGDFGNDQIFGGKADDTAFGGSGSDTIRGDEGDDSVLGDEGNDFLFGGKGNDVLDGGFGDDSLAGGLGDDTILGSFGNDNLFGAEGNDSLIGGEGSDTLTGGSGSDVFGLGAGPGSLVLITDYNEAEDFFGLPSNLSFSQLVVSQGNGANLRDTVITIDGKLLAILTDTPSALIDANDFIAVTGTFTPSPSPTPTPTPTPTPTPTPTPTPTPTPTPTPTPTPTPTPTPTPTPTPTPTPTPTPTPTPTPTPTPTPTPTPTPTPTPTPTPTPTPTPTPTPTPTPTAAPTPTPTPTAAPTPTPTAAPTPTPTASRIPTPPTVSVPDSPLLSISSIAPTPAPGLLPMPGQTPIFPTAVPNPILLPPTPFGF
;
A
#
# COMPACT_ATOMS: atom_id res chain seq x y z
N MET A 1 -28.53 -31.29 12.07
CA MET A 1 -29.00 -29.89 12.03
C MET A 1 -29.94 -29.72 13.22
N ALA A 2 -29.46 -29.13 14.30
CA ALA A 2 -30.30 -28.68 15.40
C ALA A 2 -30.76 -27.22 15.14
N ASN A 3 -31.79 -26.77 15.83
CA ASN A 3 -32.17 -25.38 15.90
C ASN A 3 -32.23 -25.03 17.39
N LEU A 4 -31.23 -24.28 17.84
CA LEU A 4 -31.06 -23.93 19.25
C LEU A 4 -31.36 -22.44 19.39
N ILE A 5 -32.17 -22.07 20.36
CA ILE A 5 -32.55 -20.67 20.59
C ILE A 5 -32.44 -20.39 22.09
N GLY A 6 -31.72 -19.30 22.40
CA GLY A 6 -31.54 -18.79 23.75
C GLY A 6 -32.75 -18.08 24.32
N THR A 7 -32.50 -17.18 25.24
CA THR A 7 -33.51 -16.38 25.96
C THR A 7 -33.05 -14.91 25.93
N ASP A 8 -33.88 -13.98 26.42
CA ASP A 8 -33.51 -12.55 26.52
C ASP A 8 -32.55 -12.32 27.72
N SER A 9 -31.50 -13.13 27.88
CA SER A 9 -30.48 -13.01 28.94
C SER A 9 -29.27 -13.86 28.61
N ASN A 10 -28.11 -13.51 29.14
CA ASN A 10 -26.82 -14.15 28.84
C ASN A 10 -26.91 -15.69 28.87
N ASP A 11 -26.76 -16.32 27.74
CA ASP A 11 -26.84 -17.75 27.52
C ASP A 11 -25.49 -18.37 27.13
N PHE A 12 -25.33 -19.66 27.37
CA PHE A 12 -24.25 -20.47 26.83
C PHE A 12 -24.84 -21.61 26.02
N ILE A 13 -24.65 -21.56 24.70
CA ILE A 13 -25.25 -22.54 23.78
C ILE A 13 -24.17 -23.31 23.05
N LEU A 14 -24.18 -24.62 23.14
CA LEU A 14 -23.26 -25.52 22.44
C LEU A 14 -24.01 -26.30 21.37
N GLY A 15 -23.54 -26.19 20.13
CA GLY A 15 -24.00 -26.97 18.99
C GLY A 15 -23.54 -28.43 19.01
N THR A 16 -23.68 -29.10 17.91
CA THR A 16 -23.34 -30.50 17.69
C THR A 16 -22.25 -30.62 16.60
N PRO A 17 -21.62 -31.80 16.40
CA PRO A 17 -20.70 -31.99 15.26
C PRO A 17 -21.42 -32.10 13.89
N GLN A 18 -22.48 -31.39 13.66
CA GLN A 18 -23.27 -31.35 12.42
C GLN A 18 -23.82 -29.95 12.25
N SER A 19 -24.02 -29.53 11.01
CA SER A 19 -24.57 -28.20 10.69
C SER A 19 -25.79 -27.85 11.54
N ASP A 20 -25.71 -26.78 12.30
CA ASP A 20 -26.74 -26.32 13.24
C ASP A 20 -27.14 -24.86 12.95
N ARG A 21 -28.23 -24.44 13.55
CA ARG A 21 -28.61 -23.03 13.62
C ARG A 21 -28.77 -22.65 15.07
N ILE A 22 -27.99 -21.67 15.53
CA ILE A 22 -27.95 -21.22 16.92
C ILE A 22 -28.30 -19.74 16.94
N ARG A 23 -29.12 -19.30 17.87
CA ARG A 23 -29.52 -17.92 18.06
C ARG A 23 -29.51 -17.54 19.52
N GLY A 24 -28.83 -16.43 19.88
CA GLY A 24 -28.73 -15.91 21.26
C GLY A 24 -29.99 -15.18 21.69
N LEU A 25 -30.41 -14.15 21.04
CA LEU A 25 -31.45 -13.15 21.27
C LEU A 25 -30.89 -11.92 22.01
N ASP A 26 -31.55 -11.46 23.13
CA ASP A 26 -31.03 -10.33 23.90
C ASP A 26 -30.09 -10.86 25.00
N GLY A 27 -28.97 -10.20 25.23
CA GLY A 27 -28.03 -10.53 26.31
C GLY A 27 -26.65 -10.84 25.81
N ASP A 28 -25.64 -10.84 26.69
CA ASP A 28 -24.26 -11.16 26.28
C ASP A 28 -24.13 -12.70 26.24
N ASP A 29 -24.19 -13.26 25.05
CA ASP A 29 -24.29 -14.70 24.81
C ASP A 29 -22.94 -15.34 24.44
N THR A 30 -22.83 -16.65 24.60
CA THR A 30 -21.70 -17.44 24.09
C THR A 30 -22.24 -18.60 23.27
N LEU A 31 -22.00 -18.54 21.95
CA LEU A 31 -22.51 -19.49 20.98
C LEU A 31 -21.35 -20.29 20.37
N LEU A 32 -21.42 -21.62 20.43
CA LEU A 32 -20.41 -22.52 19.87
C LEU A 32 -21.08 -23.46 18.86
N GLY A 33 -20.65 -23.40 17.58
CA GLY A 33 -21.11 -24.29 16.52
C GLY A 33 -20.55 -25.69 16.66
N ALA A 34 -19.27 -25.81 16.90
CA ALA A 34 -18.44 -27.00 17.06
C ALA A 34 -17.99 -27.64 15.75
N GLY A 35 -18.83 -28.15 14.89
CA GLY A 35 -18.40 -28.67 13.60
C GLY A 35 -19.55 -28.96 12.65
N GLY A 36 -19.26 -28.91 11.37
CA GLY A 36 -20.26 -28.85 10.30
C GLY A 36 -20.55 -27.40 9.95
N ASP A 37 -21.20 -27.11 8.86
CA ASP A 37 -21.49 -25.76 8.42
C ASP A 37 -22.60 -25.15 9.24
N ASP A 38 -22.27 -24.30 10.19
CA ASP A 38 -23.17 -23.74 11.20
C ASP A 38 -23.65 -22.32 10.83
N THR A 39 -24.77 -21.90 11.45
CA THR A 39 -25.21 -20.51 11.43
C THR A 39 -25.43 -20.04 12.86
N LEU A 40 -24.65 -19.07 13.31
CA LEU A 40 -24.71 -18.47 14.64
C LEU A 40 -25.17 -17.01 14.49
N ASP A 41 -26.12 -16.61 15.35
CA ASP A 41 -26.73 -15.27 15.32
C ASP A 41 -26.82 -14.79 16.78
N GLY A 42 -26.01 -13.79 17.16
CA GLY A 42 -25.98 -13.23 18.51
C GLY A 42 -27.23 -12.43 18.80
N ASP A 43 -27.70 -11.63 17.86
CA ASP A 43 -28.77 -10.62 17.90
C ASP A 43 -28.36 -9.36 18.67
N ALA A 44 -28.56 -9.24 19.97
CA ALA A 44 -28.32 -7.99 20.70
C ALA A 44 -27.62 -8.23 22.05
N GLY A 45 -26.48 -7.64 22.24
CA GLY A 45 -25.62 -7.79 23.40
C GLY A 45 -24.18 -7.83 22.95
N ASN A 46 -23.24 -8.05 23.86
CA ASN A 46 -21.85 -8.27 23.49
C ASN A 46 -21.61 -9.79 23.46
N ASP A 47 -21.64 -10.36 22.28
CA ASP A 47 -21.70 -11.80 22.08
C ASP A 47 -20.34 -12.42 21.75
N GLN A 48 -20.21 -13.73 22.05
CA GLN A 48 -19.07 -14.54 21.63
C GLN A 48 -19.55 -15.68 20.74
N LEU A 49 -19.15 -15.65 19.46
CA LEU A 49 -19.52 -16.62 18.46
C LEU A 49 -18.29 -17.40 17.98
N LEU A 50 -18.30 -18.73 18.14
CA LEU A 50 -17.26 -19.62 17.63
C LEU A 50 -17.88 -20.62 16.67
N GLY A 51 -17.49 -20.54 15.37
CA GLY A 51 -17.93 -21.45 14.32
C GLY A 51 -17.40 -22.86 14.56
N GLY A 52 -16.13 -23.09 14.35
CA GLY A 52 -15.46 -24.36 14.65
C GLY A 52 -14.84 -25.04 13.43
N GLU A 53 -15.24 -26.30 13.13
CA GLU A 53 -14.86 -26.98 11.89
C GLU A 53 -16.01 -26.88 10.89
N GLY A 54 -15.79 -26.34 9.72
CA GLY A 54 -16.80 -26.26 8.67
C GLY A 54 -16.87 -24.87 8.05
N ALA A 55 -17.77 -24.66 7.11
CA ALA A 55 -18.02 -23.36 6.51
C ALA A 55 -19.16 -22.68 7.25
N ASP A 56 -18.82 -21.81 8.19
CA ASP A 56 -19.75 -21.24 9.14
C ASP A 56 -20.26 -19.85 8.70
N SER A 57 -21.38 -19.43 9.29
CA SER A 57 -21.92 -18.08 9.11
C SER A 57 -22.21 -17.48 10.49
N LEU A 58 -21.46 -16.46 10.86
CA LEU A 58 -21.50 -15.80 12.15
C LEU A 58 -22.07 -14.38 11.96
N PHE A 59 -23.03 -14.01 12.79
CA PHE A 59 -23.62 -12.67 12.82
C PHE A 59 -23.61 -12.20 14.28
N GLY A 60 -22.86 -11.14 14.58
CA GLY A 60 -22.81 -10.52 15.91
C GLY A 60 -24.14 -9.84 16.23
N GLY A 61 -24.38 -8.69 15.62
CA GLY A 61 -25.66 -8.01 15.68
C GLY A 61 -25.56 -6.59 16.22
N GLU A 62 -26.20 -6.29 17.36
CA GLU A 62 -26.03 -5.02 18.07
C GLU A 62 -25.13 -5.23 19.29
N GLY A 63 -24.04 -4.50 19.42
CA GLY A 63 -23.11 -4.56 20.55
C GLY A 63 -21.69 -4.80 20.10
N ASN A 64 -20.78 -4.96 21.05
CA ASN A 64 -19.37 -5.20 20.72
C ASN A 64 -19.10 -6.71 20.80
N ASP A 65 -18.98 -7.36 19.66
CA ASP A 65 -19.01 -8.81 19.51
C ASP A 65 -17.61 -9.41 19.28
N GLU A 66 -17.42 -10.67 19.66
CA GLU A 66 -16.24 -11.46 19.35
C GLU A 66 -16.62 -12.65 18.44
N LEU A 67 -16.24 -12.62 17.16
CA LEU A 67 -16.55 -13.63 16.16
C LEU A 67 -15.29 -14.38 15.74
N ILE A 68 -15.31 -15.71 15.80
CA ILE A 68 -14.17 -16.55 15.39
C ILE A 68 -14.68 -17.70 14.52
N GLY A 69 -14.28 -17.69 13.22
CA GLY A 69 -14.61 -18.77 12.27
C GLY A 69 -13.90 -20.08 12.60
N ASN A 70 -12.60 -20.05 12.76
CA ASN A 70 -11.63 -21.12 12.98
C ASN A 70 -11.23 -21.90 11.73
N GLN A 71 -11.85 -22.99 11.34
CA GLN A 71 -11.45 -23.81 10.19
C GLN A 71 -12.60 -23.89 9.20
N GLY A 72 -12.31 -23.49 8.00
CA GLY A 72 -13.26 -23.56 6.92
C GLY A 72 -13.22 -22.36 6.02
N ARG A 73 -14.25 -22.17 5.27
CA ARG A 73 -14.51 -20.93 4.56
C ARG A 73 -15.68 -20.26 5.25
N ASP A 74 -15.36 -19.32 6.10
CA ASP A 74 -16.32 -18.73 6.98
C ASP A 74 -16.84 -17.37 6.46
N PHE A 75 -18.03 -17.02 6.89
CA PHE A 75 -18.57 -15.68 6.76
C PHE A 75 -18.83 -15.14 8.17
N ALA A 76 -18.27 -13.99 8.49
CA ALA A 76 -18.51 -13.31 9.76
C ALA A 76 -18.91 -11.85 9.51
N SER A 77 -19.95 -11.40 10.19
CA SER A 77 -20.42 -10.02 10.14
C SER A 77 -20.63 -9.51 11.56
N GLY A 78 -19.89 -8.47 11.95
CA GLY A 78 -19.97 -7.86 13.29
C GLY A 78 -21.33 -7.23 13.53
N GLY A 79 -21.62 -6.17 12.84
CA GLY A 79 -22.90 -5.49 12.88
C GLY A 79 -22.79 -4.05 13.35
N ASN A 80 -23.43 -3.70 14.44
CA ASN A 80 -23.30 -2.38 15.04
C ASN A 80 -22.47 -2.46 16.31
N GLY A 81 -21.38 -1.74 16.41
CA GLY A 81 -20.54 -1.66 17.59
C GLY A 81 -19.08 -1.98 17.27
N ASP A 82 -18.21 -1.88 18.25
CA ASP A 82 -16.78 -2.11 18.04
C ASP A 82 -16.48 -3.60 18.15
N ASP A 83 -16.36 -4.29 17.01
CA ASP A 83 -16.31 -5.74 16.92
C ASP A 83 -14.87 -6.30 16.79
N SER A 84 -14.70 -7.54 17.20
CA SER A 84 -13.47 -8.30 17.00
C SER A 84 -13.74 -9.56 16.19
N ILE A 85 -13.28 -9.60 14.95
CA ILE A 85 -13.59 -10.67 14.01
C ILE A 85 -12.30 -11.37 13.57
N ARG A 86 -12.34 -12.69 13.57
CA ARG A 86 -11.24 -13.53 13.13
C ARG A 86 -11.75 -14.67 12.24
N GLY A 87 -11.20 -14.76 11.01
CA GLY A 87 -11.52 -15.83 10.05
C GLY A 87 -10.90 -17.15 10.48
N GLY A 88 -9.62 -17.29 10.39
CA GLY A 88 -8.87 -18.46 10.83
C GLY A 88 -8.15 -19.17 9.70
N LEU A 89 -8.51 -20.43 9.41
CA LEU A 89 -7.96 -21.19 8.31
C LEU A 89 -9.00 -21.30 7.20
N GLY A 90 -8.69 -20.81 6.04
CA GLY A 90 -9.58 -20.90 4.87
C GLY A 90 -9.68 -19.58 4.15
N ASN A 91 -10.47 -19.51 3.11
CA ASN A 91 -10.70 -18.27 2.37
C ASN A 91 -11.98 -17.62 2.91
N ASP A 92 -11.83 -16.72 3.86
CA ASP A 92 -12.92 -16.19 4.67
C ASP A 92 -13.50 -14.88 4.11
N ILE A 93 -14.68 -14.51 4.58
CA ILE A 93 -15.32 -13.23 4.29
C ILE A 93 -15.68 -12.57 5.61
N LEU A 94 -15.03 -11.45 5.92
CA LEU A 94 -15.21 -10.71 7.16
C LEU A 94 -15.75 -9.32 6.88
N ASP A 95 -16.75 -8.91 7.65
CA ASP A 95 -17.48 -7.66 7.47
C ASP A 95 -17.70 -7.00 8.85
N GLY A 96 -16.99 -5.87 9.12
CA GLY A 96 -17.11 -5.13 10.38
C GLY A 96 -18.47 -4.46 10.49
N ASN A 97 -18.87 -3.70 9.52
CA ASN A 97 -20.06 -2.85 9.37
C ASN A 97 -19.92 -1.49 10.09
N ASP A 98 -20.74 -1.21 11.15
CA ASP A 98 -20.73 0.09 11.82
C ASP A 98 -19.95 -0.01 13.14
N GLY A 99 -18.81 0.67 13.26
CA GLY A 99 -18.04 0.68 14.51
C GLY A 99 -16.56 0.86 14.31
N ILE A 100 -15.80 0.71 15.38
CA ILE A 100 -14.33 0.68 15.30
C ILE A 100 -13.90 -0.77 15.47
N ASP A 101 -13.66 -1.42 14.35
CA ASP A 101 -13.54 -2.86 14.29
C ASP A 101 -12.09 -3.36 14.25
N SER A 102 -11.88 -4.59 14.66
CA SER A 102 -10.62 -5.30 14.55
C SER A 102 -10.80 -6.62 13.80
N LEU A 103 -10.37 -6.68 12.55
CA LEU A 103 -10.58 -7.80 11.65
C LEU A 103 -9.26 -8.48 11.30
N LEU A 104 -9.22 -9.80 11.39
CA LEU A 104 -8.06 -10.61 11.08
C LEU A 104 -8.48 -11.82 10.21
N GLY A 105 -7.96 -11.90 8.96
CA GLY A 105 -8.17 -13.02 8.05
C GLY A 105 -7.49 -14.30 8.54
N ASP A 106 -6.24 -14.20 8.98
CA ASP A 106 -5.29 -15.24 9.35
C ASP A 106 -4.68 -15.97 8.14
N ALA A 107 -5.27 -17.06 7.63
CA ALA A 107 -4.64 -17.86 6.59
C ALA A 107 -5.62 -18.33 5.51
N GLY A 108 -5.34 -17.94 4.31
CA GLY A 108 -6.17 -18.17 3.12
C GLY A 108 -6.26 -16.90 2.29
N ASP A 109 -6.91 -16.96 1.15
CA ASP A 109 -7.19 -15.76 0.35
C ASP A 109 -8.49 -15.15 0.87
N ASP A 110 -8.39 -14.12 1.72
CA ASP A 110 -9.49 -13.57 2.47
C ASP A 110 -10.09 -12.31 1.82
N LEU A 111 -11.36 -12.06 2.10
CA LEU A 111 -12.04 -10.81 1.73
C LEU A 111 -12.51 -10.13 3.01
N VAL A 112 -11.91 -8.99 3.34
CA VAL A 112 -12.15 -8.30 4.60
C VAL A 112 -12.58 -6.85 4.33
N SER A 113 -13.63 -6.40 5.02
CA SER A 113 -14.15 -5.04 4.93
C SER A 113 -14.44 -4.48 6.33
N GLY A 114 -13.86 -3.29 6.65
CA GLY A 114 -14.18 -2.54 7.87
C GLY A 114 -15.54 -1.87 7.74
N ASN A 115 -15.78 -1.16 6.68
CA ASN A 115 -16.90 -0.31 6.28
C ASN A 115 -16.92 1.04 6.99
N ALA A 116 -17.56 1.21 8.13
CA ALA A 116 -17.75 2.53 8.73
C ALA A 116 -17.16 2.61 10.13
N GLY A 117 -16.11 3.38 10.27
CA GLY A 117 -15.38 3.54 11.53
C GLY A 117 -13.89 3.69 11.26
N SER A 118 -13.09 3.74 12.29
CA SER A 118 -11.64 3.72 12.13
C SER A 118 -11.13 2.34 12.49
N ASP A 119 -10.96 1.51 11.46
CA ASP A 119 -10.80 0.08 11.60
C ASP A 119 -9.34 -0.38 11.59
N VAL A 120 -9.10 -1.55 12.18
CA VAL A 120 -7.81 -2.24 12.10
C VAL A 120 -8.00 -3.58 11.41
N ILE A 121 -7.41 -3.70 10.21
CA ILE A 121 -7.59 -4.87 9.35
C ILE A 121 -6.23 -5.51 9.09
N ALA A 122 -6.17 -6.83 9.18
CA ALA A 122 -5.01 -7.60 8.76
C ALA A 122 -5.45 -8.83 7.95
N GLY A 123 -4.87 -9.01 6.76
CA GLY A 123 -5.10 -10.17 5.91
C GLY A 123 -4.47 -11.42 6.52
N GLY A 124 -3.17 -11.48 6.50
CA GLY A 124 -2.42 -12.57 7.12
C GLY A 124 -1.49 -13.28 6.15
N THR A 125 -1.81 -14.48 5.76
CA THR A 125 -1.10 -15.22 4.72
C THR A 125 -2.05 -15.66 3.63
N GLY A 126 -1.68 -15.45 2.39
CA GLY A 126 -2.51 -15.65 1.20
C GLY A 126 -2.78 -14.33 0.51
N ASN A 127 -3.37 -14.39 -0.68
CA ASN A 127 -3.62 -13.19 -1.47
C ASN A 127 -4.96 -12.57 -1.04
N ASP A 128 -4.88 -11.57 -0.20
CA ASP A 128 -6.03 -10.98 0.46
C ASP A 128 -6.61 -9.79 -0.31
N THR A 129 -7.87 -9.49 -0.06
CA THR A 129 -8.51 -8.26 -0.51
C THR A 129 -9.10 -7.54 0.69
N LEU A 130 -8.50 -6.42 1.05
CA LEU A 130 -8.77 -5.69 2.29
C LEU A 130 -9.32 -4.31 1.97
N THR A 131 -10.36 -3.92 2.65
CA THR A 131 -11.03 -2.62 2.45
C THR A 131 -11.27 -1.95 3.80
N GLY A 132 -10.70 -0.77 4.03
CA GLY A 132 -11.00 0.07 5.20
C GLY A 132 -12.45 0.55 5.16
N GLY A 133 -12.72 1.62 4.47
CA GLY A 133 -14.08 2.10 4.26
C GLY A 133 -14.24 3.59 4.48
N ASP A 134 -15.15 3.98 5.36
CA ASP A 134 -15.32 5.35 5.82
C ASP A 134 -14.59 5.52 7.17
N GLY A 135 -13.54 6.28 7.26
CA GLY A 135 -12.82 6.56 8.52
C GLY A 135 -11.32 6.53 8.36
N ASP A 136 -10.57 6.80 9.42
CA ASP A 136 -9.11 6.74 9.36
C ASP A 136 -8.67 5.31 9.71
N ASP A 137 -8.37 4.49 8.70
CA ASP A 137 -8.17 3.06 8.82
C ASP A 137 -6.69 2.63 8.92
N SER A 138 -6.46 1.44 9.47
CA SER A 138 -5.14 0.79 9.48
C SER A 138 -5.23 -0.59 8.85
N VAL A 139 -4.67 -0.76 7.65
CA VAL A 139 -4.82 -1.96 6.83
C VAL A 139 -3.47 -2.60 6.57
N PHE A 140 -3.33 -3.90 6.86
CA PHE A 140 -2.10 -4.68 6.74
C PHE A 140 -2.34 -5.92 5.88
N GLY A 141 -1.65 -6.04 4.73
CA GLY A 141 -1.66 -7.26 3.90
C GLY A 141 -0.93 -8.39 4.59
N ASN A 142 0.28 -8.16 5.01
CA ASN A 142 1.29 -9.01 5.63
C ASN A 142 2.07 -9.90 4.65
N ALA A 143 1.53 -10.95 4.08
CA ALA A 143 2.31 -11.86 3.25
C ALA A 143 1.53 -12.43 2.06
N ASP A 144 2.25 -12.60 0.96
CA ASP A 144 1.75 -12.95 -0.37
C ASP A 144 1.17 -11.71 -1.11
N ASP A 145 0.61 -11.83 -2.30
CA ASP A 145 0.25 -10.71 -3.18
C ASP A 145 -1.13 -10.13 -2.80
N ASP A 146 -1.21 -8.95 -2.18
CA ASP A 146 -2.42 -8.39 -1.59
C ASP A 146 -3.03 -7.19 -2.35
N PHE A 147 -4.32 -6.92 -2.11
CA PHE A 147 -5.03 -5.73 -2.54
C PHE A 147 -5.58 -4.97 -1.33
N LEU A 148 -5.11 -3.74 -1.12
CA LEU A 148 -5.49 -2.89 0.01
C LEU A 148 -6.18 -1.62 -0.48
N TYR A 149 -7.31 -1.29 0.10
CA TYR A 149 -8.09 -0.09 -0.18
C TYR A 149 -8.38 0.67 1.12
N GLY A 150 -7.95 1.95 1.21
CA GLY A 150 -8.34 2.85 2.30
C GLY A 150 -9.77 3.35 2.09
N ASN A 151 -10.07 3.96 0.99
CA ASN A 151 -11.25 4.64 0.47
C ASN A 151 -11.43 6.06 1.02
N PHE A 152 -12.15 6.31 2.10
CA PHE A 152 -12.39 7.65 2.64
C PHE A 152 -11.78 7.80 4.02
N GLY A 153 -10.92 8.80 4.21
CA GLY A 153 -10.25 9.07 5.48
C GLY A 153 -8.77 9.25 5.30
N ASN A 154 -8.03 9.40 6.40
CA ASN A 154 -6.58 9.44 6.32
C ASN A 154 -6.06 8.07 6.75
N ASP A 155 -5.81 7.24 5.78
CA ASP A 155 -5.57 5.82 5.96
C ASP A 155 -4.08 5.46 6.10
N SER A 156 -3.81 4.36 6.76
CA SER A 156 -2.47 3.78 6.85
C SER A 156 -2.47 2.37 6.30
N LEU A 157 -1.89 2.19 5.11
CA LEU A 157 -1.83 0.92 4.41
C LEU A 157 -0.40 0.37 4.41
N ASN A 158 -0.26 -0.93 4.69
CA ASN A 158 1.02 -1.63 4.60
C ASN A 158 0.83 -2.96 3.86
N GLY A 159 1.49 -3.10 2.69
CA GLY A 159 1.44 -4.32 1.89
C GLY A 159 2.11 -5.48 2.60
N GLY A 160 3.39 -5.42 2.81
CA GLY A 160 4.17 -6.41 3.55
C GLY A 160 5.15 -7.18 2.68
N LEU A 161 4.99 -8.47 2.54
CA LEU A 161 5.79 -9.32 1.66
C LEU A 161 4.92 -9.74 0.48
N GLY A 162 5.36 -9.50 -0.73
CA GLY A 162 4.59 -9.92 -1.89
C GLY A 162 4.62 -8.88 -2.99
N ARG A 163 3.73 -9.00 -3.94
CA ARG A 163 3.46 -7.93 -4.90
C ARG A 163 2.11 -7.34 -4.61
N ASP A 164 2.14 -6.22 -3.97
CA ASP A 164 0.94 -5.63 -3.40
C ASP A 164 0.39 -4.50 -4.29
N GLN A 165 -0.89 -4.25 -4.14
CA GLN A 165 -1.53 -3.10 -4.74
C GLN A 165 -2.27 -2.31 -3.65
N LEU A 166 -1.80 -1.08 -3.40
CA LEU A 166 -2.30 -0.20 -2.35
C LEU A 166 -3.02 1.00 -2.98
N PHE A 167 -4.20 1.29 -2.50
CA PHE A 167 -5.01 2.42 -2.93
C PHE A 167 -5.44 3.22 -1.70
N GLY A 168 -4.87 4.43 -1.52
CA GLY A 168 -5.25 5.33 -0.42
C GLY A 168 -6.71 5.73 -0.53
N GLY A 169 -7.04 6.61 -1.42
CA GLY A 169 -8.42 7.00 -1.68
C GLY A 169 -8.63 8.50 -1.64
N ASP A 170 -9.65 8.92 -0.90
CA ASP A 170 -9.88 10.34 -0.59
C ASP A 170 -9.34 10.62 0.83
N GLY A 171 -8.29 11.38 0.98
CA GLY A 171 -7.71 11.73 2.28
C GLY A 171 -6.21 11.96 2.19
N ASN A 172 -5.55 12.15 3.32
CA ASN A 172 -4.10 12.25 3.33
C ASN A 172 -3.54 10.92 3.86
N ASP A 173 -3.15 10.07 2.95
CA ASP A 173 -2.87 8.68 3.22
C ASP A 173 -1.37 8.39 3.44
N TYR A 174 -1.09 7.33 4.17
CA TYR A 174 0.25 6.81 4.37
C TYR A 174 0.33 5.38 3.84
N LEU A 175 1.03 5.17 2.73
CA LEU A 175 1.17 3.89 2.07
C LEU A 175 2.62 3.40 2.15
N THR A 176 2.82 2.18 2.59
CA THR A 176 4.13 1.50 2.59
C THR A 176 3.99 0.14 1.94
N ALA A 177 4.74 -0.11 0.89
CA ALA A 177 4.69 -1.40 0.20
C ALA A 177 5.52 -2.48 0.89
N SER A 178 6.74 -2.20 1.26
CA SER A 178 7.73 -3.01 1.98
C SER A 178 8.57 -3.92 1.08
N GLU A 179 8.37 -5.26 0.98
CA GLU A 179 9.17 -6.15 0.12
C GLU A 179 8.34 -6.64 -1.08
N GLY A 180 8.70 -6.26 -2.29
CA GLY A 180 7.99 -6.72 -3.50
C GLY A 180 8.27 -5.84 -4.72
N ASP A 181 7.67 -6.17 -5.86
CA ASP A 181 7.55 -5.24 -6.98
C ASP A 181 6.11 -4.69 -6.95
N ASP A 182 5.88 -3.58 -6.25
CA ASP A 182 4.58 -3.14 -5.78
C ASP A 182 3.94 -2.03 -6.63
N THR A 183 2.65 -1.72 -6.37
CA THR A 183 1.97 -0.61 -7.02
C THR A 183 1.15 0.19 -6.01
N LEU A 184 1.49 1.48 -5.86
CA LEU A 184 0.86 2.40 -4.90
C LEU A 184 0.12 3.51 -5.62
N TYR A 185 -1.07 3.81 -5.18
CA TYR A 185 -1.90 4.94 -5.63
C TYR A 185 -2.34 5.77 -4.42
N GLY A 186 -1.87 7.01 -4.29
CA GLY A 186 -2.37 7.96 -3.29
C GLY A 186 -3.79 8.36 -3.61
N ASN A 187 -4.06 8.76 -4.82
CA ASN A 187 -5.29 9.24 -5.43
C ASN A 187 -5.62 10.70 -5.07
N ALA A 188 -6.21 11.02 -3.95
CA ALA A 188 -6.65 12.39 -3.68
C ALA A 188 -6.38 12.84 -2.25
N GLY A 189 -5.52 13.80 -2.09
CA GLY A 189 -5.04 14.36 -0.83
C GLY A 189 -3.53 14.48 -0.86
N ASN A 190 -2.95 14.93 0.23
CA ASN A 190 -1.50 15.03 0.34
C ASN A 190 -0.98 13.73 0.94
N ASP A 191 -0.52 12.84 0.07
CA ASP A 191 -0.19 11.47 0.42
C ASP A 191 1.31 11.26 0.68
N SER A 192 1.63 10.23 1.44
CA SER A 192 3.00 9.77 1.67
C SER A 192 3.13 8.32 1.24
N LEU A 193 3.92 8.07 0.19
CA LEU A 193 4.03 6.78 -0.48
C LEU A 193 5.47 6.27 -0.41
N LEU A 194 5.67 5.05 0.07
CA LEU A 194 6.97 4.41 0.20
C LEU A 194 6.94 3.04 -0.49
N GLY A 195 7.82 2.85 -1.50
CA GLY A 195 8.04 1.56 -2.17
C GLY A 195 8.87 0.60 -1.30
N ASP A 196 9.92 1.10 -0.67
CA ASP A 196 10.91 0.39 0.13
C ASP A 196 11.80 -0.55 -0.71
N PHE A 197 11.52 -1.83 -0.85
CA PHE A 197 12.35 -2.80 -1.58
C PHE A 197 11.61 -3.39 -2.78
N GLY A 198 12.14 -3.22 -3.97
CA GLY A 198 11.54 -3.78 -5.18
C GLY A 198 11.64 -2.84 -6.36
N ASN A 199 11.00 -3.19 -7.47
CA ASN A 199 10.87 -2.26 -8.59
C ASN A 199 9.42 -1.77 -8.64
N ASP A 200 9.19 -0.64 -8.01
CA ASP A 200 7.87 -0.19 -7.64
C ASP A 200 7.25 0.77 -8.67
N GLN A 201 5.93 0.82 -8.66
CA GLN A 201 5.17 1.80 -9.42
C GLN A 201 4.36 2.66 -8.44
N ILE A 202 4.69 3.96 -8.36
CA ILE A 202 4.10 4.87 -7.38
C ILE A 202 3.43 6.02 -8.12
N PHE A 203 2.20 6.31 -7.75
CA PHE A 203 1.37 7.37 -8.29
C PHE A 203 0.82 8.21 -7.14
N GLY A 204 1.25 9.46 -7.01
CA GLY A 204 0.75 10.40 -6.01
C GLY A 204 -0.72 10.71 -6.26
N GLY A 205 -1.00 11.44 -7.31
CA GLY A 205 -2.36 11.66 -7.75
C GLY A 205 -2.76 13.12 -7.78
N LYS A 206 -3.46 13.60 -6.80
CA LYS A 206 -3.86 15.01 -6.70
C LYS A 206 -3.44 15.61 -5.38
N ALA A 207 -3.08 16.91 -5.42
CA ALA A 207 -2.53 17.71 -4.34
C ALA A 207 -1.06 17.34 -4.07
N ASP A 208 -0.47 17.91 -3.02
CA ASP A 208 0.98 17.90 -2.84
C ASP A 208 1.43 16.61 -2.16
N ASP A 209 2.03 15.71 -2.94
CA ASP A 209 2.40 14.36 -2.51
C ASP A 209 3.88 14.23 -2.17
N THR A 210 4.22 13.21 -1.39
CA THR A 210 5.60 12.83 -1.09
C THR A 210 5.80 11.35 -1.39
N ALA A 211 6.64 11.04 -2.38
CA ALA A 211 6.87 9.67 -2.84
C ALA A 211 8.35 9.29 -2.78
N PHE A 212 8.62 8.08 -2.29
CA PHE A 212 9.95 7.48 -2.18
C PHE A 212 9.94 6.12 -2.87
N GLY A 213 10.88 5.90 -3.80
CA GLY A 213 11.08 4.60 -4.45
C GLY A 213 11.68 3.60 -3.50
N GLY A 214 12.86 3.92 -3.00
CA GLY A 214 13.60 3.06 -2.09
C GLY A 214 14.74 2.33 -2.77
N SER A 215 14.75 1.02 -2.76
CA SER A 215 15.78 0.27 -3.48
C SER A 215 15.18 -0.55 -4.61
N GLY A 216 15.66 -0.33 -5.80
CA GLY A 216 15.15 -0.98 -7.00
C GLY A 216 15.21 -0.07 -8.20
N SER A 217 14.50 -0.40 -9.25
CA SER A 217 14.35 0.50 -10.40
C SER A 217 12.90 0.92 -10.51
N ASP A 218 12.61 2.09 -9.95
CA ASP A 218 11.27 2.52 -9.64
C ASP A 218 10.69 3.41 -10.74
N THR A 219 9.38 3.47 -10.81
CA THR A 219 8.66 4.41 -11.66
C THR A 219 7.70 5.21 -10.78
N ILE A 220 7.99 6.49 -10.60
CA ILE A 220 7.26 7.36 -9.68
C ILE A 220 6.67 8.53 -10.44
N ARG A 221 5.45 8.91 -10.08
CA ARG A 221 4.74 10.06 -10.63
C ARG A 221 4.05 10.84 -9.50
N GLY A 222 4.31 12.15 -9.43
CA GLY A 222 3.56 13.07 -8.57
C GLY A 222 2.14 13.29 -9.11
N ASP A 223 1.99 13.56 -10.37
CA ASP A 223 0.78 13.85 -11.18
C ASP A 223 0.25 15.29 -10.99
N GLU A 224 -0.67 15.64 -10.10
CA GLU A 224 -1.20 17.01 -9.91
C GLU A 224 -0.90 17.54 -8.50
N GLY A 225 -0.04 18.50 -8.33
CA GLY A 225 0.34 19.13 -7.05
C GLY A 225 1.76 19.67 -7.09
N ASP A 226 2.20 20.30 -6.03
CA ASP A 226 3.61 20.64 -5.83
C ASP A 226 4.27 19.44 -5.09
N ASP A 227 4.79 18.47 -5.86
CA ASP A 227 5.17 17.15 -5.36
C ASP A 227 6.65 17.04 -4.95
N SER A 228 6.94 16.10 -4.06
CA SER A 228 8.31 15.73 -3.66
C SER A 228 8.56 14.25 -3.97
N VAL A 229 9.43 13.97 -4.95
CA VAL A 229 9.64 12.63 -5.51
C VAL A 229 11.10 12.24 -5.40
N LEU A 230 11.40 11.14 -4.73
CA LEU A 230 12.75 10.60 -4.55
C LEU A 230 12.83 9.18 -5.11
N GLY A 231 13.87 8.89 -5.92
CA GLY A 231 14.17 7.54 -6.43
C GLY A 231 14.89 6.67 -5.41
N ASP A 232 15.87 7.24 -4.69
CA ASP A 232 16.78 6.63 -3.73
C ASP A 232 17.83 5.69 -4.38
N GLU A 233 17.82 4.35 -4.22
CA GLU A 233 18.81 3.42 -4.81
C GLU A 233 18.23 2.72 -6.05
N GLY A 234 18.74 3.02 -7.23
CA GLY A 234 18.24 2.33 -8.42
C GLY A 234 18.55 3.03 -9.72
N ASN A 235 17.92 2.61 -10.80
CA ASN A 235 17.87 3.38 -12.04
C ASN A 235 16.41 3.75 -12.28
N ASP A 236 16.03 4.95 -11.88
CA ASP A 236 14.66 5.32 -11.64
C ASP A 236 14.06 6.18 -12.76
N PHE A 237 12.74 6.15 -12.87
CA PHE A 237 11.97 7.02 -13.75
C PHE A 237 11.04 7.89 -12.91
N LEU A 238 11.38 9.18 -12.79
CA LEU A 238 10.64 10.14 -11.97
C LEU A 238 9.93 11.16 -12.85
N PHE A 239 8.66 11.42 -12.54
CA PHE A 239 7.84 12.43 -13.21
C PHE A 239 7.17 13.29 -12.14
N GLY A 240 7.41 14.61 -12.16
CA GLY A 240 6.68 15.55 -11.30
C GLY A 240 5.23 15.64 -11.74
N GLY A 241 4.96 16.29 -12.82
CA GLY A 241 3.64 16.33 -13.41
C GLY A 241 3.13 17.74 -13.64
N LYS A 242 2.19 18.20 -12.85
CA LYS A 242 1.71 19.59 -12.84
C LYS A 242 1.93 20.18 -11.46
N GLY A 243 2.62 21.28 -11.38
CA GLY A 243 2.95 21.97 -10.15
C GLY A 243 4.41 22.32 -10.13
N ASN A 244 4.91 22.81 -9.00
CA ASN A 244 6.34 23.12 -8.88
C ASN A 244 6.98 21.99 -8.08
N ASP A 245 7.50 21.01 -8.78
CA ASP A 245 7.90 19.74 -8.23
C ASP A 245 9.38 19.73 -7.80
N VAL A 246 9.68 18.86 -6.84
CA VAL A 246 11.05 18.56 -6.42
C VAL A 246 11.34 17.09 -6.68
N LEU A 247 12.26 16.82 -7.63
CA LEU A 247 12.67 15.48 -8.00
C LEU A 247 14.13 15.25 -7.61
N ASP A 248 14.44 14.13 -6.99
CA ASP A 248 15.81 13.68 -6.69
C ASP A 248 15.98 12.23 -7.14
N GLY A 249 16.87 11.96 -8.11
CA GLY A 249 17.13 10.60 -8.62
C GLY A 249 17.75 9.70 -7.57
N GLY A 250 18.79 10.20 -6.89
CA GLY A 250 19.49 9.45 -5.85
C GLY A 250 20.73 8.74 -6.35
N PHE A 251 20.82 7.44 -6.22
CA PHE A 251 21.92 6.62 -6.72
C PHE A 251 21.48 5.82 -7.94
N GLY A 252 22.14 6.00 -9.05
CA GLY A 252 21.86 5.23 -10.26
C GLY A 252 21.93 6.07 -11.51
N ASP A 253 21.66 5.46 -12.66
CA ASP A 253 21.55 6.21 -13.91
C ASP A 253 20.05 6.51 -14.12
N ASP A 254 19.59 7.71 -13.72
CA ASP A 254 18.18 8.05 -13.57
C ASP A 254 17.60 8.86 -14.74
N SER A 255 16.28 8.87 -14.87
CA SER A 255 15.55 9.66 -15.85
C SER A 255 14.43 10.45 -15.18
N LEU A 256 14.62 11.79 -15.12
CA LEU A 256 13.75 12.70 -14.39
C LEU A 256 13.08 13.70 -15.35
N ALA A 257 11.78 13.93 -15.16
CA ALA A 257 11.04 14.94 -15.90
C ALA A 257 10.15 15.75 -14.97
N GLY A 258 10.36 17.08 -14.90
CA GLY A 258 9.54 17.99 -14.09
C GLY A 258 8.12 18.06 -14.59
N GLY A 259 7.89 18.69 -15.70
CA GLY A 259 6.59 18.71 -16.34
C GLY A 259 6.04 20.10 -16.59
N LEU A 260 4.98 20.49 -15.92
CA LEU A 260 4.38 21.82 -15.97
C LEU A 260 4.62 22.53 -14.65
N GLY A 261 5.33 23.64 -14.64
CA GLY A 261 5.59 24.44 -13.45
C GLY A 261 7.07 24.73 -13.29
N ASP A 262 7.42 25.47 -12.25
CA ASP A 262 8.82 25.82 -12.00
C ASP A 262 9.46 24.72 -11.12
N ASP A 263 10.14 23.75 -11.74
CA ASP A 263 10.60 22.52 -11.09
C ASP A 263 12.04 22.58 -10.57
N THR A 264 12.34 21.76 -9.58
CA THR A 264 13.70 21.53 -9.07
C THR A 264 14.08 20.07 -9.26
N ILE A 265 15.07 19.79 -10.12
CA ILE A 265 15.42 18.45 -10.56
C ILE A 265 16.89 18.16 -10.25
N LEU A 266 17.13 17.13 -9.44
CA LEU A 266 18.46 16.66 -9.06
C LEU A 266 18.68 15.23 -9.57
N GLY A 267 19.76 14.99 -10.34
CA GLY A 267 20.19 13.64 -10.72
C GLY A 267 20.92 12.93 -9.58
N SER A 268 21.71 13.68 -8.81
CA SER A 268 22.49 13.24 -7.65
C SER A 268 23.71 12.38 -8.03
N PHE A 269 23.66 11.06 -8.00
CA PHE A 269 24.79 10.17 -8.32
C PHE A 269 24.45 9.27 -9.50
N GLY A 270 25.17 9.38 -10.59
CA GLY A 270 24.93 8.55 -11.76
C GLY A 270 25.16 9.27 -13.07
N ASN A 271 24.71 8.69 -14.17
CA ASN A 271 24.71 9.37 -15.46
C ASN A 271 23.25 9.64 -15.85
N ASP A 272 22.78 10.81 -15.46
CA ASP A 272 21.37 11.10 -15.37
C ASP A 272 20.84 11.85 -16.58
N ASN A 273 19.54 11.72 -16.82
CA ASN A 273 18.85 12.38 -17.90
C ASN A 273 17.70 13.23 -17.34
N LEU A 274 17.87 14.56 -17.34
CA LEU A 274 16.97 15.52 -16.69
C LEU A 274 16.25 16.37 -17.74
N PHE A 275 14.94 16.49 -17.61
CA PHE A 275 14.06 17.33 -18.44
C PHE A 275 13.23 18.26 -17.54
N GLY A 276 13.37 19.59 -17.73
CA GLY A 276 12.48 20.59 -17.09
C GLY A 276 11.08 20.55 -17.69
N ALA A 277 10.97 20.80 -18.96
CA ALA A 277 9.83 20.83 -19.86
C ALA A 277 9.14 22.20 -19.95
N GLU A 278 7.99 22.50 -19.28
CA GLU A 278 7.35 23.82 -19.30
C GLU A 278 7.49 24.51 -17.94
N GLY A 279 8.26 25.59 -17.84
CA GLY A 279 8.48 26.33 -16.59
C GLY A 279 9.84 26.99 -16.51
N ASN A 280 10.15 27.58 -15.35
CA ASN A 280 11.49 28.10 -15.10
C ASN A 280 12.20 27.12 -14.16
N ASP A 281 12.87 26.17 -14.73
CA ASP A 281 13.33 24.98 -14.04
C ASP A 281 14.76 25.11 -13.51
N SER A 282 15.06 24.37 -12.45
CA SER A 282 16.41 24.26 -11.89
C SER A 282 16.91 22.82 -12.01
N LEU A 283 17.83 22.57 -12.96
CA LEU A 283 18.35 21.24 -13.27
C LEU A 283 19.79 21.09 -12.78
N ILE A 284 20.05 20.06 -12.00
CA ILE A 284 21.37 19.77 -11.43
C ILE A 284 21.69 18.28 -11.62
N GLY A 285 22.66 17.97 -12.51
CA GLY A 285 23.04 16.59 -12.79
C GLY A 285 23.65 15.88 -11.58
N GLY A 286 24.66 16.47 -10.96
CA GLY A 286 25.30 15.86 -9.79
C GLY A 286 26.68 15.28 -10.08
N GLU A 287 26.98 14.08 -9.54
CA GLU A 287 28.22 13.34 -9.85
C GLU A 287 27.96 12.37 -10.99
N GLY A 288 28.69 12.54 -12.11
CA GLY A 288 28.55 11.65 -13.26
C GLY A 288 28.63 12.36 -14.58
N SER A 289 28.02 11.79 -15.59
CA SER A 289 27.94 12.38 -16.94
C SER A 289 26.49 12.55 -17.34
N ASP A 290 25.96 13.71 -17.06
CA ASP A 290 24.55 13.98 -17.09
C ASP A 290 24.11 14.68 -18.36
N THR A 291 22.87 14.49 -18.77
CA THR A 291 22.25 15.19 -19.90
C THR A 291 21.08 16.02 -19.39
N LEU A 292 21.13 17.33 -19.61
CA LEU A 292 20.13 18.28 -19.15
C LEU A 292 19.45 18.95 -20.35
N THR A 293 18.14 19.00 -20.30
CA THR A 293 17.28 19.70 -21.26
C THR A 293 16.32 20.58 -20.45
N GLY A 294 16.40 21.89 -20.57
CA GLY A 294 15.53 22.82 -19.82
C GLY A 294 14.11 22.81 -20.35
N GLY A 295 13.96 23.08 -21.64
CA GLY A 295 12.67 23.11 -22.29
C GLY A 295 12.21 24.51 -22.60
N SER A 296 11.03 24.90 -22.13
CA SER A 296 10.50 26.24 -22.35
C SER A 296 10.43 27.05 -21.06
N GLY A 297 11.05 28.19 -21.03
CA GLY A 297 11.08 29.07 -19.86
C GLY A 297 12.47 29.65 -19.64
N SER A 298 12.72 30.07 -18.42
CA SER A 298 14.01 30.62 -18.01
C SER A 298 14.69 29.66 -17.05
N ASP A 299 15.50 28.76 -17.60
CA ASP A 299 16.03 27.62 -16.89
C ASP A 299 17.39 27.87 -16.24
N VAL A 300 17.69 27.17 -15.18
CA VAL A 300 18.96 27.22 -14.47
C VAL A 300 19.66 25.87 -14.53
N PHE A 301 20.77 25.80 -15.26
CA PHE A 301 21.61 24.61 -15.34
C PHE A 301 22.73 24.65 -14.30
N GLY A 302 22.66 23.81 -13.30
CA GLY A 302 23.65 23.68 -12.24
C GLY A 302 24.96 23.07 -12.73
N LEU A 303 26.06 23.83 -12.64
CA LEU A 303 27.39 23.34 -12.99
C LEU A 303 28.06 22.73 -11.77
N GLY A 304 28.09 21.40 -11.70
CA GLY A 304 28.71 20.65 -10.61
C GLY A 304 30.22 20.84 -10.56
N ALA A 305 30.75 21.01 -9.33
CA ALA A 305 32.20 21.08 -9.09
C ALA A 305 32.78 19.77 -8.52
N GLY A 306 31.99 18.74 -8.45
CA GLY A 306 32.38 17.42 -7.91
C GLY A 306 33.44 16.69 -8.74
N PRO A 307 34.16 15.72 -8.17
CA PRO A 307 35.04 14.87 -8.93
C PRO A 307 34.24 13.96 -9.86
N GLY A 308 34.27 14.21 -11.15
CA GLY A 308 33.59 13.38 -12.14
C GLY A 308 32.39 14.05 -12.83
N SER A 309 31.84 15.11 -12.27
CA SER A 309 30.72 15.85 -12.87
C SER A 309 31.02 16.36 -14.26
N LEU A 310 30.22 15.98 -15.23
CA LEU A 310 30.20 16.46 -16.59
C LEU A 310 28.76 16.65 -17.02
N VAL A 311 28.38 17.83 -17.44
CA VAL A 311 27.03 18.13 -17.87
C VAL A 311 26.97 18.36 -19.37
N LEU A 312 26.08 17.66 -20.07
CA LEU A 312 25.71 17.91 -21.47
C LEU A 312 24.38 18.68 -21.48
N ILE A 313 24.41 19.94 -21.89
CA ILE A 313 23.21 20.77 -22.02
C ILE A 313 22.78 20.77 -23.48
N THR A 314 21.53 20.43 -23.76
CA THR A 314 21.06 20.12 -25.12
C THR A 314 20.34 21.26 -25.81
N ASP A 315 19.78 22.23 -25.08
CA ASP A 315 18.86 23.25 -25.60
C ASP A 315 19.06 24.67 -25.05
N TYR A 316 20.22 24.98 -24.48
CA TYR A 316 20.51 26.28 -23.87
C TYR A 316 20.12 27.48 -24.76
N ASN A 317 19.26 28.36 -24.23
CA ASN A 317 18.81 29.60 -24.85
C ASN A 317 19.40 30.83 -24.14
N GLU A 318 20.40 31.49 -24.72
CA GLU A 318 21.08 32.66 -24.14
C GLU A 318 20.15 33.82 -23.71
N ALA A 319 18.95 33.90 -24.30
CA ALA A 319 18.01 34.98 -23.98
C ALA A 319 17.20 34.75 -22.70
N GLU A 320 17.14 33.54 -22.23
CA GLU A 320 16.21 33.10 -21.17
C GLU A 320 16.91 32.33 -20.07
N ASP A 321 17.96 31.52 -20.38
CA ASP A 321 18.56 30.56 -19.46
C ASP A 321 19.83 31.08 -18.76
N PHE A 322 20.15 30.40 -17.65
CA PHE A 322 21.30 30.73 -16.80
C PHE A 322 22.08 29.48 -16.38
N PHE A 323 23.36 29.70 -16.02
CA PHE A 323 24.18 28.69 -15.36
C PHE A 323 24.22 28.94 -13.85
N GLY A 324 23.88 27.97 -13.07
CA GLY A 324 24.04 27.99 -11.61
C GLY A 324 25.46 27.65 -11.20
N LEU A 325 26.15 28.55 -10.53
CA LEU A 325 27.47 28.30 -9.95
C LEU A 325 27.36 28.07 -8.43
N PRO A 326 27.94 26.98 -7.90
CA PRO A 326 28.06 26.81 -6.47
C PRO A 326 28.89 27.96 -5.85
N SER A 327 28.57 28.32 -4.62
CA SER A 327 29.11 29.52 -3.92
C SER A 327 30.62 29.61 -3.82
N ASN A 328 31.35 28.52 -4.03
CA ASN A 328 32.82 28.43 -4.03
C ASN A 328 33.43 28.67 -5.42
N LEU A 329 32.62 28.83 -6.47
CA LEU A 329 33.06 29.12 -7.84
C LEU A 329 32.63 30.51 -8.30
N SER A 330 33.38 31.06 -9.21
CA SER A 330 33.07 32.32 -9.89
C SER A 330 33.39 32.21 -11.39
N PHE A 331 32.69 32.97 -12.23
CA PHE A 331 32.93 33.01 -13.68
C PHE A 331 34.39 33.21 -14.04
N SER A 332 35.14 34.02 -13.27
CA SER A 332 36.57 34.29 -13.52
C SER A 332 37.49 33.06 -13.44
N GLN A 333 37.03 31.97 -12.84
CA GLN A 333 37.77 30.70 -12.76
C GLN A 333 37.46 29.77 -13.94
N LEU A 334 36.42 30.07 -14.70
CA LEU A 334 35.98 29.26 -15.84
C LEU A 334 36.72 29.67 -17.13
N VAL A 335 36.90 28.71 -18.02
CA VAL A 335 37.35 28.93 -19.38
C VAL A 335 36.24 28.45 -20.33
N VAL A 336 35.64 29.42 -21.01
CA VAL A 336 34.61 29.16 -22.03
C VAL A 336 35.32 29.15 -23.41
N SER A 337 35.15 28.11 -24.19
CA SER A 337 35.81 27.94 -25.48
C SER A 337 34.92 27.18 -26.45
N GLN A 338 35.11 27.44 -27.75
CA GLN A 338 34.44 26.68 -28.80
C GLN A 338 35.05 25.28 -28.88
N GLY A 339 34.20 24.28 -29.04
CA GLY A 339 34.62 22.91 -29.27
C GLY A 339 35.45 22.73 -30.55
N ASN A 340 36.03 21.57 -30.71
CA ASN A 340 36.87 21.27 -31.87
C ASN A 340 36.49 19.92 -32.52
N GLY A 341 36.93 19.69 -33.74
CA GLY A 341 36.70 18.44 -34.45
C GLY A 341 35.22 18.23 -34.81
N ALA A 342 34.60 17.20 -34.27
CA ALA A 342 33.19 16.88 -34.50
C ALA A 342 32.24 17.87 -33.79
N ASN A 343 32.71 18.54 -32.75
CA ASN A 343 31.96 19.42 -31.86
C ASN A 343 32.23 20.92 -32.17
N LEU A 344 32.45 21.28 -33.43
CA LEU A 344 32.77 22.67 -33.83
C LEU A 344 31.66 23.69 -33.56
N ARG A 345 30.44 23.23 -33.24
CA ARG A 345 29.30 24.09 -32.92
C ARG A 345 29.05 24.23 -31.43
N ASP A 346 29.62 23.33 -30.65
CA ASP A 346 29.36 23.24 -29.22
C ASP A 346 30.28 24.21 -28.46
N THR A 347 29.78 24.71 -27.34
CA THR A 347 30.58 25.42 -26.34
C THR A 347 31.06 24.46 -25.28
N VAL A 348 32.29 24.63 -24.85
CA VAL A 348 32.95 23.83 -23.82
C VAL A 348 33.30 24.73 -22.63
N ILE A 349 32.83 24.40 -21.46
CA ILE A 349 33.16 25.10 -20.21
C ILE A 349 34.09 24.21 -19.37
N THR A 350 35.23 24.79 -18.97
CA THR A 350 36.25 24.08 -18.18
C THR A 350 36.70 24.90 -16.97
N ILE A 351 37.16 24.21 -15.93
CA ILE A 351 37.86 24.80 -14.77
C ILE A 351 39.19 24.08 -14.56
N ASP A 352 40.31 24.81 -14.43
CA ASP A 352 41.65 24.23 -14.26
C ASP A 352 41.99 23.13 -15.28
N GLY A 353 41.39 23.22 -16.48
CA GLY A 353 41.54 22.26 -17.56
C GLY A 353 40.70 21.01 -17.45
N LYS A 354 39.84 20.90 -16.42
CA LYS A 354 38.83 19.88 -16.28
C LYS A 354 37.54 20.31 -16.98
N LEU A 355 36.94 19.43 -17.75
CA LEU A 355 35.65 19.66 -18.41
C LEU A 355 34.51 19.67 -17.36
N LEU A 356 33.67 20.69 -17.42
CA LEU A 356 32.48 20.84 -16.58
C LEU A 356 31.20 20.68 -17.39
N ALA A 357 31.12 21.38 -18.54
CA ALA A 357 29.91 21.33 -19.35
C ALA A 357 30.24 21.38 -20.85
N ILE A 358 29.32 20.79 -21.63
CA ILE A 358 29.24 20.91 -23.08
C ILE A 358 27.84 21.43 -23.41
N LEU A 359 27.77 22.54 -24.15
CA LEU A 359 26.50 23.08 -24.65
C LEU A 359 26.42 22.74 -26.15
N THR A 360 25.45 21.98 -26.55
CA THR A 360 25.29 21.57 -27.94
C THR A 360 24.80 22.72 -28.81
N ASP A 361 25.34 22.80 -30.03
CA ASP A 361 24.98 23.80 -31.05
C ASP A 361 25.03 25.28 -30.58
N THR A 362 25.65 25.59 -29.45
CA THR A 362 25.75 26.93 -28.85
C THR A 362 27.10 27.55 -29.13
N PRO A 363 27.17 28.72 -29.79
CA PRO A 363 28.42 29.44 -30.05
C PRO A 363 29.03 30.03 -28.76
N SER A 364 30.31 29.76 -28.48
CA SER A 364 30.99 30.26 -27.27
C SER A 364 31.05 31.79 -27.13
N ALA A 365 30.85 32.52 -28.22
CA ALA A 365 30.81 33.98 -28.22
C ALA A 365 29.52 34.55 -27.57
N LEU A 366 28.52 33.74 -27.38
CA LEU A 366 27.27 34.12 -26.71
C LEU A 366 27.37 34.04 -25.19
N ILE A 367 28.31 33.26 -24.64
CA ILE A 367 28.40 33.00 -23.19
C ILE A 367 29.32 34.04 -22.54
N ASP A 368 28.77 34.84 -21.62
CA ASP A 368 29.47 35.84 -20.83
C ASP A 368 29.17 35.76 -19.33
N ALA A 369 29.62 36.71 -18.53
CA ALA A 369 29.47 36.69 -17.10
C ALA A 369 28.03 36.93 -16.62
N ASN A 370 27.11 37.40 -17.47
CA ASN A 370 25.74 37.67 -17.12
C ASN A 370 24.89 36.38 -17.15
N ASP A 371 25.35 35.37 -17.87
CA ASP A 371 24.70 34.08 -17.97
C ASP A 371 24.89 33.23 -16.69
N PHE A 372 25.75 33.69 -15.76
CA PHE A 372 26.10 32.96 -14.57
C PHE A 372 25.50 33.59 -13.31
N ILE A 373 24.71 32.82 -12.58
CA ILE A 373 24.15 33.23 -11.28
C ILE A 373 24.77 32.41 -10.15
N ALA A 374 24.90 33.03 -8.98
CA ALA A 374 25.34 32.31 -7.79
C ALA A 374 24.14 31.56 -7.18
N VAL A 375 24.24 30.27 -7.10
CA VAL A 375 23.21 29.46 -6.44
C VAL A 375 23.57 29.33 -4.96
N THR A 376 22.70 29.87 -4.10
CA THR A 376 22.90 29.85 -2.65
C THR A 376 22.12 28.66 -2.05
N GLY A 377 22.66 27.48 -2.23
CA GLY A 377 22.18 26.25 -1.62
C GLY A 377 23.34 25.24 -1.64
N THR A 378 23.49 24.46 -0.60
CA THR A 378 24.22 23.21 -0.74
C THR A 378 23.25 22.25 -1.38
N PHE A 379 23.44 21.96 -2.66
CA PHE A 379 22.76 20.85 -3.34
C PHE A 379 23.32 19.54 -2.77
N THR A 380 22.97 19.30 -1.52
CA THR A 380 23.18 17.99 -0.92
C THR A 380 21.89 17.23 -1.16
N PRO A 381 21.96 16.01 -1.65
CA PRO A 381 20.79 15.14 -1.67
C PRO A 381 20.05 15.26 -0.34
N SER A 382 18.74 15.38 -0.38
CA SER A 382 17.96 15.26 0.85
C SER A 382 18.34 13.90 1.46
N PRO A 383 18.76 13.83 2.74
CA PRO A 383 18.91 12.50 3.32
C PRO A 383 17.57 11.81 3.17
N SER A 384 17.57 10.64 2.52
CA SER A 384 16.41 9.76 2.53
C SER A 384 15.81 9.79 3.94
N PRO A 385 14.52 10.07 4.11
CA PRO A 385 13.94 9.99 5.45
C PRO A 385 14.20 8.56 5.92
N THR A 386 14.87 8.45 7.05
CA THR A 386 14.94 7.16 7.74
C THR A 386 13.49 6.71 7.87
N PRO A 387 13.09 5.57 7.29
CA PRO A 387 11.71 5.14 7.34
C PRO A 387 11.23 5.29 8.78
N THR A 388 10.16 6.04 8.96
CA THR A 388 9.54 6.15 10.29
C THR A 388 9.19 4.70 10.64
N PRO A 389 9.70 4.15 11.75
CA PRO A 389 9.43 2.75 12.04
C PRO A 389 7.94 2.55 11.92
N THR A 390 7.52 1.72 10.97
CA THR A 390 6.14 1.26 10.82
C THR A 390 5.60 1.05 12.22
N PRO A 391 4.46 1.62 12.61
CA PRO A 391 3.89 1.32 13.91
C PRO A 391 3.83 -0.21 14.00
N THR A 392 4.71 -0.78 14.80
CA THR A 392 4.70 -2.24 15.03
C THR A 392 3.27 -2.56 15.40
N PRO A 393 2.56 -3.43 14.66
CA PRO A 393 1.19 -3.75 14.98
C PRO A 393 1.16 -4.04 16.47
N THR A 394 0.32 -3.33 17.21
CA THR A 394 0.18 -3.58 18.64
C THR A 394 -0.11 -5.06 18.74
N PRO A 395 0.73 -5.88 19.40
CA PRO A 395 0.52 -7.30 19.38
C PRO A 395 -0.91 -7.56 19.76
N THR A 396 -1.66 -8.17 18.85
CA THR A 396 -3.04 -8.59 19.08
C THR A 396 -3.04 -9.22 20.47
N PRO A 397 -3.87 -8.79 21.41
CA PRO A 397 -3.84 -9.34 22.76
C PRO A 397 -3.91 -10.85 22.62
N THR A 398 -2.84 -11.55 22.99
CA THR A 398 -2.80 -13.02 22.97
C THR A 398 -4.05 -13.46 23.70
N PRO A 399 -4.96 -14.20 23.07
CA PRO A 399 -6.21 -14.57 23.71
C PRO A 399 -5.86 -15.15 25.07
N THR A 400 -6.39 -14.56 26.12
CA THR A 400 -6.19 -15.07 27.49
C THR A 400 -6.60 -16.53 27.45
N PRO A 401 -5.75 -17.49 27.80
CA PRO A 401 -6.11 -18.89 27.66
C PRO A 401 -7.45 -19.10 28.36
N THR A 402 -8.44 -19.53 27.60
CA THR A 402 -9.79 -19.85 28.10
C THR A 402 -9.58 -20.71 29.34
N PRO A 403 -10.13 -20.35 30.50
CA PRO A 403 -9.92 -21.15 31.70
C PRO A 403 -10.37 -22.59 31.39
N THR A 404 -9.45 -23.54 31.44
CA THR A 404 -9.74 -24.95 31.27
C THR A 404 -10.91 -25.27 32.19
N PRO A 405 -12.05 -25.77 31.69
CA PRO A 405 -13.21 -26.00 32.53
C PRO A 405 -12.76 -26.83 33.71
N THR A 406 -12.96 -26.31 34.93
CA THR A 406 -12.65 -27.03 36.15
C THR A 406 -13.49 -28.31 36.13
N PRO A 407 -12.89 -29.52 36.22
CA PRO A 407 -13.66 -30.73 36.10
C PRO A 407 -14.79 -30.68 37.10
N THR A 408 -16.03 -30.78 36.62
CA THR A 408 -17.25 -30.84 37.43
C THR A 408 -17.05 -31.94 38.49
N PRO A 409 -17.21 -31.66 39.77
CA PRO A 409 -17.00 -32.70 40.78
C PRO A 409 -17.94 -33.86 40.49
N THR A 410 -17.37 -35.03 40.24
CA THR A 410 -18.10 -36.27 40.04
C THR A 410 -19.04 -36.44 41.24
N PRO A 411 -20.36 -36.65 41.06
CA PRO A 411 -21.27 -36.78 42.17
C PRO A 411 -20.81 -37.92 43.09
N THR A 412 -20.55 -37.59 44.33
CA THR A 412 -20.16 -38.57 45.38
C THR A 412 -21.27 -39.59 45.49
N PRO A 413 -21.00 -40.91 45.32
CA PRO A 413 -22.03 -41.91 45.40
C PRO A 413 -22.68 -41.84 46.78
N THR A 414 -24.00 -41.78 46.82
CA THR A 414 -24.81 -41.80 48.03
C THR A 414 -24.48 -43.06 48.86
N PRO A 415 -24.12 -42.95 50.15
CA PRO A 415 -23.72 -44.12 50.92
C PRO A 415 -24.92 -45.10 51.06
N THR A 416 -24.72 -46.34 50.61
CA THR A 416 -25.63 -47.47 50.84
C THR A 416 -25.66 -47.75 52.34
N PRO A 417 -26.82 -47.95 52.97
CA PRO A 417 -26.87 -48.18 54.38
C PRO A 417 -26.12 -49.47 54.74
N THR A 418 -25.18 -49.38 55.68
CA THR A 418 -24.33 -50.44 56.15
C THR A 418 -25.17 -51.38 57.08
N PRO A 419 -25.17 -52.71 56.90
CA PRO A 419 -25.77 -53.58 57.82
C PRO A 419 -25.02 -53.57 59.14
N THR A 420 -25.77 -53.63 60.26
CA THR A 420 -25.33 -53.63 61.67
C THR A 420 -24.33 -54.75 61.91
N PRO A 421 -23.14 -54.53 62.48
CA PRO A 421 -22.18 -55.60 62.71
C PRO A 421 -22.54 -56.48 63.93
N THR A 422 -22.44 -57.80 63.73
CA THR A 422 -22.44 -58.80 64.79
C THR A 422 -21.06 -58.75 65.50
N PRO A 423 -20.97 -58.84 66.85
CA PRO A 423 -19.74 -58.74 67.57
C PRO A 423 -18.80 -59.92 67.32
N THR A 424 -17.57 -59.66 66.84
CA THR A 424 -16.52 -60.66 66.68
C THR A 424 -15.51 -60.56 67.82
N PRO A 425 -14.92 -61.67 68.29
CA PRO A 425 -14.05 -61.67 69.50
C PRO A 425 -12.67 -61.01 69.23
N THR A 426 -12.12 -60.44 70.32
CA THR A 426 -10.88 -59.70 70.43
C THR A 426 -9.68 -60.55 70.03
N PRO A 427 -8.84 -60.16 69.10
CA PRO A 427 -7.53 -60.80 68.83
C PRO A 427 -6.45 -60.32 69.75
N THR A 428 -5.53 -61.20 70.11
CA THR A 428 -4.30 -61.03 70.88
C THR A 428 -3.26 -60.14 70.12
N PRO A 429 -2.48 -59.31 70.84
CA PRO A 429 -1.55 -58.40 70.19
C PRO A 429 -0.37 -59.14 69.55
N THR A 430 -0.06 -58.85 68.24
CA THR A 430 1.09 -59.29 67.53
C THR A 430 2.22 -58.24 67.61
N PRO A 431 3.46 -58.61 67.74
CA PRO A 431 4.56 -57.69 67.96
C PRO A 431 4.86 -56.76 66.75
N THR A 432 5.21 -55.50 67.05
CA THR A 432 5.53 -54.41 66.12
C THR A 432 6.80 -54.74 65.29
N PRO A 433 6.79 -54.63 63.98
CA PRO A 433 8.02 -54.77 63.21
C PRO A 433 8.88 -53.50 63.29
N THR A 434 10.20 -53.65 63.38
CA THR A 434 11.25 -52.66 63.43
C THR A 434 11.28 -51.88 62.09
N PRO A 435 11.46 -50.54 62.09
CA PRO A 435 11.54 -49.80 60.84
C PRO A 435 12.76 -50.13 60.02
N THR A 436 12.57 -50.43 58.70
CA THR A 436 13.60 -50.60 57.72
C THR A 436 14.15 -49.23 57.28
N PRO A 437 15.45 -49.03 57.14
CA PRO A 437 16.02 -47.74 56.75
C PRO A 437 15.63 -47.38 55.31
N THR A 438 15.21 -46.13 55.13
CA THR A 438 14.88 -45.52 53.84
C THR A 438 16.13 -45.43 52.95
N PRO A 439 16.09 -45.86 51.69
CA PRO A 439 17.25 -45.72 50.81
C PRO A 439 17.49 -44.24 50.47
N THR A 440 18.75 -43.83 50.55
CA THR A 440 19.28 -42.52 50.15
C THR A 440 19.07 -42.33 48.63
N PRO A 441 18.58 -41.20 48.16
CA PRO A 441 18.41 -40.99 46.72
C PRO A 441 19.77 -40.97 46.02
N THR A 442 19.92 -41.73 44.96
CA THR A 442 21.07 -41.75 44.05
C THR A 442 21.07 -40.44 43.26
N PRO A 443 22.19 -39.75 43.12
CA PRO A 443 22.25 -38.52 42.32
C PRO A 443 21.95 -38.83 40.85
N THR A 444 21.01 -38.04 40.26
CA THR A 444 20.69 -38.07 38.85
C THR A 444 21.92 -37.65 38.02
N PRO A 445 22.33 -38.38 36.99
CA PRO A 445 23.44 -37.98 36.17
C PRO A 445 23.15 -36.69 35.42
N THR A 446 24.07 -35.72 35.48
CA THR A 446 24.04 -34.51 34.69
C THR A 446 24.09 -34.84 33.20
N PRO A 447 23.23 -34.26 32.36
CA PRO A 447 23.30 -34.54 30.94
C PRO A 447 24.63 -34.02 30.36
N THR A 448 25.34 -34.91 29.65
CA THR A 448 26.54 -34.60 28.88
C THR A 448 26.13 -33.68 27.72
N PRO A 449 26.83 -32.57 27.45
CA PRO A 449 26.51 -31.71 26.33
C PRO A 449 26.65 -32.47 25.02
N THR A 450 25.61 -32.43 24.20
CA THR A 450 25.60 -32.97 22.84
C THR A 450 26.63 -32.19 22.01
N PRO A 451 27.53 -32.85 21.25
CA PRO A 451 28.47 -32.13 20.42
C PRO A 451 27.72 -31.36 19.32
N THR A 452 28.03 -30.08 19.18
CA THR A 452 27.56 -29.22 18.09
C THR A 452 28.00 -29.84 16.76
N PRO A 453 27.12 -30.00 15.77
CA PRO A 453 27.52 -30.53 14.46
C PRO A 453 28.52 -29.57 13.79
N THR A 454 29.63 -30.10 13.35
CA THR A 454 30.62 -29.38 12.55
C THR A 454 29.97 -29.03 11.21
N PRO A 455 30.06 -27.79 10.72
CA PRO A 455 29.46 -27.42 9.44
C PRO A 455 30.12 -28.27 8.32
N THR A 456 29.28 -28.90 7.55
CA THR A 456 29.69 -29.63 6.32
C THR A 456 30.19 -28.57 5.31
N PRO A 457 31.37 -28.78 4.68
CA PRO A 457 31.84 -27.83 3.68
C PRO A 457 30.86 -27.76 2.51
N THR A 458 30.42 -26.53 2.18
CA THR A 458 29.63 -26.24 1.00
C THR A 458 30.38 -26.69 -0.25
N PRO A 459 29.79 -27.47 -1.17
CA PRO A 459 30.43 -27.83 -2.40
C PRO A 459 30.75 -26.59 -3.24
N THR A 460 31.98 -26.44 -3.66
CA THR A 460 32.42 -25.41 -4.61
C THR A 460 31.62 -25.56 -5.90
N PRO A 461 31.02 -24.51 -6.44
CA PRO A 461 30.28 -24.59 -7.68
C PRO A 461 31.22 -25.00 -8.82
N THR A 462 30.84 -26.04 -9.55
CA THR A 462 31.52 -26.47 -10.77
C THR A 462 31.32 -25.37 -11.82
N PRO A 463 32.36 -24.89 -12.53
CA PRO A 463 32.19 -23.86 -13.53
C PRO A 463 31.25 -24.35 -14.64
N THR A 464 30.21 -23.58 -14.89
CA THR A 464 29.28 -23.79 -16.00
C THR A 464 30.05 -23.66 -17.32
N PRO A 465 29.91 -24.57 -18.27
CA PRO A 465 30.59 -24.43 -19.56
C PRO A 465 30.07 -23.19 -20.30
N THR A 466 31.01 -22.36 -20.73
CA THR A 466 30.75 -21.19 -21.57
C THR A 466 30.01 -21.63 -22.84
N PRO A 467 28.87 -20.99 -23.19
CA PRO A 467 28.17 -21.36 -24.41
C PRO A 467 29.05 -21.01 -25.63
N THR A 468 29.19 -21.97 -26.53
CA THR A 468 29.84 -21.77 -27.82
C THR A 468 29.04 -20.77 -28.63
N PRO A 469 29.66 -19.74 -29.23
CA PRO A 469 28.92 -18.74 -30.01
C PRO A 469 28.24 -19.42 -31.21
N THR A 470 26.93 -19.23 -31.30
CA THR A 470 26.11 -19.63 -32.43
C THR A 470 26.53 -18.78 -33.66
N PRO A 471 26.78 -19.38 -34.84
CA PRO A 471 27.15 -18.59 -36.01
C PRO A 471 26.03 -17.62 -36.39
N THR A 472 26.39 -16.35 -36.54
CA THR A 472 25.53 -15.30 -37.01
C THR A 472 25.01 -15.63 -38.41
N PRO A 473 23.70 -15.59 -38.68
CA PRO A 473 23.18 -15.82 -40.02
C PRO A 473 23.64 -14.66 -40.94
N THR A 474 24.15 -15.02 -42.10
CA THR A 474 24.50 -14.07 -43.16
C THR A 474 23.24 -13.32 -43.62
N PRO A 475 23.27 -11.99 -43.75
CA PRO A 475 22.10 -11.24 -44.19
C PRO A 475 21.74 -11.63 -45.62
N THR A 476 20.55 -12.18 -45.79
CA THR A 476 19.94 -12.40 -47.11
C THR A 476 19.54 -11.05 -47.68
N ALA A 477 19.95 -10.78 -48.92
CA ALA A 477 19.64 -9.53 -49.62
C ALA A 477 18.13 -9.24 -49.63
N ALA A 478 17.79 -7.99 -49.27
CA ALA A 478 16.41 -7.53 -49.29
C ALA A 478 15.81 -7.59 -50.72
N PRO A 479 14.57 -8.00 -50.88
CA PRO A 479 13.89 -7.96 -52.18
C PRO A 479 13.67 -6.48 -52.60
N THR A 480 13.92 -6.22 -53.87
CA THR A 480 13.70 -4.94 -54.54
C THR A 480 12.23 -4.51 -54.43
N PRO A 481 11.90 -3.28 -54.07
CA PRO A 481 10.52 -2.84 -53.94
C PRO A 481 9.81 -2.84 -55.31
N THR A 482 8.65 -3.48 -55.35
CA THR A 482 7.75 -3.44 -56.51
C THR A 482 7.13 -2.04 -56.59
N PRO A 483 7.00 -1.42 -57.77
CA PRO A 483 6.44 -0.08 -57.92
C PRO A 483 4.96 -0.07 -57.48
N THR A 484 4.63 0.85 -56.59
CA THR A 484 3.29 1.15 -56.13
C THR A 484 2.43 1.67 -57.30
N PRO A 485 1.20 1.18 -57.52
CA PRO A 485 0.30 1.75 -58.52
C PRO A 485 -0.12 3.17 -58.09
N THR A 486 -0.03 4.08 -59.05
CA THR A 486 -0.43 5.50 -58.93
C THR A 486 -1.92 5.58 -58.62
N ALA A 487 -2.28 6.19 -57.51
CA ALA A 487 -3.68 6.41 -57.11
C ALA A 487 -4.36 7.39 -58.10
N ALA A 488 -5.57 7.04 -58.49
CA ALA A 488 -6.44 7.92 -59.25
C ALA A 488 -6.88 9.13 -58.42
N PRO A 489 -7.12 10.30 -59.04
CA PRO A 489 -7.49 11.51 -58.31
C PRO A 489 -8.88 11.36 -57.70
N THR A 490 -8.96 11.64 -56.40
CA THR A 490 -10.21 11.70 -55.63
C THR A 490 -11.01 12.95 -56.06
N PRO A 491 -12.32 12.86 -56.30
CA PRO A 491 -13.13 14.03 -56.62
C PRO A 491 -13.27 14.94 -55.38
N THR A 492 -13.07 16.24 -55.60
CA THR A 492 -13.25 17.31 -54.63
C THR A 492 -14.71 17.39 -54.18
N PRO A 493 -15.05 17.36 -52.91
CA PRO A 493 -16.40 17.61 -52.46
C PRO A 493 -16.79 19.08 -52.64
N THR A 494 -17.87 19.30 -53.34
CA THR A 494 -18.52 20.63 -53.50
C THR A 494 -19.11 21.06 -52.15
N ALA A 495 -18.71 22.24 -51.67
CA ALA A 495 -19.22 22.80 -50.45
C ALA A 495 -20.72 23.08 -50.53
N ALA A 496 -21.49 22.59 -49.57
CA ALA A 496 -22.87 22.97 -49.34
C ALA A 496 -22.95 24.37 -48.70
N PRO A 497 -23.94 25.19 -48.99
CA PRO A 497 -24.04 26.55 -48.47
C PRO A 497 -24.35 26.57 -46.96
N THR A 498 -23.63 27.40 -46.24
CA THR A 498 -23.78 27.66 -44.81
C THR A 498 -25.12 28.38 -44.55
N PRO A 499 -25.97 27.91 -43.62
CA PRO A 499 -27.12 28.69 -43.19
C PRO A 499 -26.70 29.86 -42.30
N THR A 500 -27.26 31.02 -42.58
CA THR A 500 -27.10 32.30 -41.83
C THR A 500 -27.69 32.17 -40.44
N PRO A 501 -27.00 32.57 -39.36
CA PRO A 501 -27.58 32.54 -38.03
C PRO A 501 -28.62 33.62 -37.83
N THR A 502 -29.84 33.18 -37.54
CA THR A 502 -30.92 34.07 -37.08
C THR A 502 -30.73 34.34 -35.60
N ALA A 503 -30.57 35.60 -35.23
CA ALA A 503 -30.44 36.04 -33.84
C ALA A 503 -31.72 35.71 -33.06
N SER A 504 -31.63 34.83 -32.07
CA SER A 504 -32.66 34.60 -31.08
C SER A 504 -32.30 35.30 -29.80
N ARG A 505 -33.24 36.10 -29.32
CA ARG A 505 -33.13 36.94 -28.11
C ARG A 505 -32.96 36.07 -26.87
N ILE A 506 -32.03 36.48 -26.02
CA ILE A 506 -31.85 35.98 -24.65
C ILE A 506 -32.97 36.57 -23.78
N PRO A 507 -33.78 35.78 -23.04
CA PRO A 507 -34.64 36.29 -22.00
C PRO A 507 -33.84 36.54 -20.72
N THR A 508 -33.94 37.73 -20.15
CA THR A 508 -33.42 38.11 -18.83
C THR A 508 -34.15 37.35 -17.72
N PRO A 509 -33.46 36.92 -16.65
CA PRO A 509 -34.10 36.28 -15.52
C PRO A 509 -34.83 37.33 -14.65
N PRO A 510 -35.96 36.98 -14.01
CA PRO A 510 -36.69 37.89 -13.13
C PRO A 510 -35.96 38.02 -11.78
N THR A 511 -35.82 39.26 -11.33
CA THR A 511 -35.43 39.65 -9.98
C THR A 511 -36.53 39.27 -8.99
N VAL A 512 -36.19 38.41 -8.02
CA VAL A 512 -37.04 38.17 -6.84
C VAL A 512 -36.44 38.91 -5.65
N SER A 513 -37.22 39.85 -5.13
CA SER A 513 -36.94 40.58 -3.91
C SER A 513 -37.20 39.71 -2.67
N VAL A 514 -36.27 39.74 -1.72
CA VAL A 514 -36.37 39.13 -0.40
C VAL A 514 -37.17 40.07 0.51
N PRO A 515 -38.13 39.62 1.31
CA PRO A 515 -38.55 40.31 2.52
C PRO A 515 -38.02 39.62 3.78
N ASP A 516 -37.73 40.48 4.76
CA ASP A 516 -37.17 40.22 6.08
C ASP A 516 -37.97 39.24 6.96
N SER A 517 -37.25 38.68 7.89
CA SER A 517 -37.59 37.76 8.99
C SER A 517 -38.84 38.11 9.81
N PRO A 518 -39.38 37.12 10.60
CA PRO A 518 -38.88 36.97 11.96
C PRO A 518 -38.78 35.55 12.51
N LEU A 519 -37.90 35.42 13.50
CA LEU A 519 -37.67 34.29 14.41
C LEU A 519 -38.95 33.76 15.06
N LEU A 520 -39.15 32.44 15.05
CA LEU A 520 -39.99 31.73 16.02
C LEU A 520 -39.44 30.34 16.30
N SER A 521 -39.09 30.18 17.55
CA SER A 521 -38.74 28.91 18.20
C SER A 521 -39.93 27.98 18.31
N ILE A 522 -39.81 26.69 17.94
CA ILE A 522 -40.74 25.65 18.43
C ILE A 522 -40.00 24.35 18.68
N SER A 523 -40.24 23.86 19.85
CA SER A 523 -39.88 22.63 20.54
C SER A 523 -40.18 21.33 19.80
N SER A 524 -39.36 20.35 20.14
CA SER A 524 -39.49 18.89 20.10
C SER A 524 -40.87 18.29 19.80
N ILE A 525 -40.94 17.44 18.79
CA ILE A 525 -41.92 16.35 18.72
C ILE A 525 -41.18 15.11 18.17
N ALA A 526 -41.15 14.06 18.96
CA ALA A 526 -40.69 12.73 18.57
C ALA A 526 -41.68 12.08 17.59
N PRO A 527 -41.24 11.32 16.60
CA PRO A 527 -42.11 10.43 15.85
C PRO A 527 -42.21 9.06 16.52
N THR A 528 -43.43 8.57 16.68
CA THR A 528 -43.83 7.23 17.09
C THR A 528 -43.48 6.20 16.05
N PRO A 529 -43.15 4.94 16.48
CA PRO A 529 -42.81 3.86 15.56
C PRO A 529 -44.03 3.27 14.87
N ALA A 530 -43.92 2.95 13.60
CA ALA A 530 -44.89 2.16 12.85
C ALA A 530 -44.50 0.66 12.86
N PRO A 531 -45.47 -0.25 12.77
CA PRO A 531 -45.26 -1.67 13.05
C PRO A 531 -44.71 -2.47 11.86
N GLY A 532 -43.93 -3.46 12.21
CA GLY A 532 -43.31 -4.55 11.54
C GLY A 532 -43.63 -4.94 10.09
N LEU A 533 -42.58 -5.24 9.36
CA LEU A 533 -42.59 -6.14 8.21
C LEU A 533 -41.45 -7.15 8.38
N LEU A 534 -41.78 -8.40 8.45
CA LEU A 534 -40.86 -9.54 8.47
C LEU A 534 -40.05 -9.60 7.17
N PRO A 535 -38.78 -9.94 7.20
CA PRO A 535 -38.02 -10.15 5.98
C PRO A 535 -38.42 -11.43 5.27
N MET A 536 -38.60 -11.33 3.95
CA MET A 536 -38.81 -12.48 3.08
C MET A 536 -37.46 -13.20 2.87
N PRO A 537 -37.42 -14.54 2.82
CA PRO A 537 -36.21 -15.27 2.50
C PRO A 537 -35.92 -15.18 0.98
N GLY A 538 -34.73 -14.73 0.60
CA GLY A 538 -34.27 -14.80 -0.78
C GLY A 538 -33.66 -13.52 -1.36
N GLN A 539 -33.08 -12.64 -0.58
CA GLN A 539 -32.20 -11.59 -1.13
C GLN A 539 -30.75 -12.02 -0.97
N THR A 540 -30.09 -12.22 -2.08
CA THR A 540 -28.64 -12.23 -2.18
C THR A 540 -28.11 -10.86 -1.75
N PRO A 541 -27.04 -10.78 -0.96
CA PRO A 541 -26.40 -9.51 -0.62
C PRO A 541 -26.00 -8.80 -1.91
N ILE A 542 -26.41 -7.55 -2.02
CA ILE A 542 -25.98 -6.66 -3.10
C ILE A 542 -24.63 -6.11 -2.62
N PHE A 543 -23.56 -6.72 -3.09
CA PHE A 543 -22.24 -6.07 -2.99
C PHE A 543 -22.30 -4.76 -3.77
N PRO A 544 -21.68 -3.67 -3.27
CA PRO A 544 -21.52 -2.48 -4.08
C PRO A 544 -20.81 -2.90 -5.37
N THR A 545 -21.43 -2.58 -6.49
CA THR A 545 -20.84 -2.81 -7.80
C THR A 545 -19.50 -2.10 -7.83
N ALA A 546 -18.47 -2.88 -8.16
CA ALA A 546 -17.12 -2.44 -8.40
C ALA A 546 -17.07 -1.01 -8.93
N VAL A 547 -16.30 -0.16 -8.30
CA VAL A 547 -15.90 1.14 -8.80
C VAL A 547 -15.43 0.94 -10.25
N PRO A 548 -15.89 1.71 -11.23
CA PRO A 548 -15.46 1.51 -12.61
C PRO A 548 -13.94 1.69 -12.62
N ASN A 549 -13.27 0.65 -13.04
CA ASN A 549 -11.84 0.62 -13.34
C ASN A 549 -11.45 1.94 -14.02
N PRO A 550 -10.47 2.70 -13.54
CA PRO A 550 -9.95 3.81 -14.30
C PRO A 550 -9.50 3.25 -15.65
N ILE A 551 -9.99 3.87 -16.72
CA ILE A 551 -9.65 3.49 -18.09
C ILE A 551 -8.14 3.62 -18.21
N LEU A 552 -7.44 2.49 -18.26
CA LEU A 552 -6.06 2.43 -18.69
C LEU A 552 -6.02 2.98 -20.12
N LEU A 553 -5.65 4.23 -20.28
CA LEU A 553 -5.21 4.72 -21.56
C LEU A 553 -3.89 4.01 -21.86
N PRO A 554 -3.73 3.32 -22.99
CA PRO A 554 -2.45 2.74 -23.35
C PRO A 554 -1.41 3.88 -23.43
N PRO A 555 -0.17 3.65 -23.01
CA PRO A 555 0.88 4.64 -23.12
C PRO A 555 1.00 5.05 -24.59
N THR A 556 0.85 6.33 -24.86
CA THR A 556 1.19 6.87 -26.18
C THR A 556 2.69 6.69 -26.34
N PRO A 557 3.17 6.03 -27.41
CA PRO A 557 4.60 5.96 -27.62
C PRO A 557 5.10 7.38 -27.91
N PHE A 558 5.94 7.91 -27.06
CA PHE A 558 6.73 9.08 -27.37
C PHE A 558 7.61 8.71 -28.57
N GLY A 559 7.31 9.29 -29.73
CA GLY A 559 8.21 9.27 -30.85
C GLY A 559 9.31 10.31 -30.58
N PHE A 560 10.54 9.83 -30.60
CA PHE A 560 11.74 10.65 -30.64
C PHE A 560 11.79 11.45 -31.95
#